data_d40be6e954f515e37ad040472cbbfa7d
#
_entry.id   d40be6e954f515e37ad040472cbbfa7d
#
_cell.length_a   1.000
_cell.length_b   1.000
_cell.length_c   1.000
_cell.angle_alpha   90.00
_cell.angle_beta   90.00
_cell.angle_gamma   90.00
#
_symmetry.space_group_name_H-M   'P 1'
#
loop_
_entity.id
_entity.type
_entity.pdbx_description
1 polymer ?
#
loop_
_entity_poly.entity_id
_entity_poly.type
_entity_poly.pdbx_seq_one_letter_code
_entity_poly.pdbx_strand_id
1 'polypeptide(L)'
;MSNLVGLLGIALAFFIVIFFTYKGFHLAYTVIVAVMVVFITNGMPILETFSDIMLKSGIDENGNAFVSGVATQAKTLLPLYLFGAIFGKLFIDSGAATSLSGWLLNVLGKNADANRRRLIGSFCIIFMNAIFNYVGVDPFASLFTMIGIATGVMAEVNIPRRFMPVHLVLGTTIGTALPGSLAVPNILCINFLAEYNTTSYAAAIPGFIFVVFVFGASMWYINKMVRKAAENKEDFEYGPLQPANLTGENLPPVILTIIPLVIIPVGFSTIFSDAPWAAMAVGCIAGIICFGRYIPKKDGVSRIMTIADSMNNGVTIAGIPAIILLNYTLGYAIEAAPAFGTIVELFTNLPGPALLSLAFMGILLLGAAASASGLIIALGVAATVFIPILGVDPNAAHRVLLVSNTVLDSLPFSGAIVALMSIIDVKYKDGYPQIAVTTVLFTFLGVILVAALLILFPGLA
;
A
#
# COMPACT_ATOMS: atom_id res chain seq x y z
N MET A 1 17.72 -31.55 0.29
CA MET A 1 18.40 -30.72 1.32
C MET A 1 17.56 -30.75 2.58
N SER A 2 18.12 -30.52 3.77
CA SER A 2 17.30 -30.50 4.98
C SER A 2 16.39 -29.26 4.97
N ASN A 3 15.15 -29.37 5.47
CA ASN A 3 14.22 -28.23 5.58
C ASN A 3 14.83 -27.04 6.32
N LEU A 4 15.78 -27.29 7.22
CA LEU A 4 16.51 -26.23 7.95
C LEU A 4 17.36 -25.37 7.00
N VAL A 5 18.05 -25.97 6.01
CA VAL A 5 18.85 -25.22 5.02
C VAL A 5 17.92 -24.35 4.16
N GLY A 6 16.77 -24.87 3.75
CA GLY A 6 15.77 -24.11 3.02
C GLY A 6 15.23 -22.92 3.81
N LEU A 7 14.88 -23.12 5.10
CA LEU A 7 14.42 -22.05 6.00
C LEU A 7 15.48 -20.96 6.21
N LEU A 8 16.74 -21.37 6.45
CA LEU A 8 17.85 -20.42 6.57
C LEU A 8 18.09 -19.64 5.27
N GLY A 9 17.89 -20.30 4.11
CA GLY A 9 17.96 -19.65 2.82
C GLY A 9 16.88 -18.58 2.63
N ILE A 10 15.64 -18.83 3.03
CA ILE A 10 14.55 -17.86 3.02
C ILE A 10 14.89 -16.67 3.93
N ALA A 11 15.36 -16.92 5.16
CA ALA A 11 15.77 -15.87 6.08
C ALA A 11 16.93 -15.03 5.53
N LEU A 12 17.92 -15.69 4.90
CA LEU A 12 19.06 -15.00 4.25
C LEU A 12 18.58 -14.15 3.06
N ALA A 13 17.62 -14.63 2.26
CA ALA A 13 17.06 -13.89 1.14
C ALA A 13 16.41 -12.58 1.61
N PHE A 14 15.62 -12.61 2.69
CA PHE A 14 15.08 -11.40 3.31
C PHE A 14 16.17 -10.46 3.80
N PHE A 15 17.16 -10.99 4.50
CA PHE A 15 18.29 -10.19 4.97
C PHE A 15 19.01 -9.47 3.82
N ILE A 16 19.27 -10.19 2.72
CA ILE A 16 19.90 -9.63 1.51
C ILE A 16 19.07 -8.45 0.98
N VAL A 17 17.78 -8.65 0.77
CA VAL A 17 16.93 -7.59 0.19
C VAL A 17 16.87 -6.38 1.14
N ILE A 18 16.60 -6.58 2.43
CA ILE A 18 16.49 -5.49 3.41
C ILE A 18 17.81 -4.73 3.52
N PHE A 19 18.92 -5.45 3.74
CA PHE A 19 20.23 -4.85 4.00
C PHE A 19 20.77 -4.08 2.80
N PHE A 20 20.73 -4.70 1.60
CA PHE A 20 21.30 -4.06 0.41
C PHE A 20 20.41 -2.91 -0.09
N THR A 21 19.08 -3.02 0.00
CA THR A 21 18.18 -1.91 -0.32
C THR A 21 18.40 -0.72 0.63
N TYR A 22 18.57 -0.99 1.93
CA TYR A 22 18.90 0.06 2.90
C TYR A 22 20.25 0.73 2.62
N LYS A 23 21.23 -0.01 2.10
CA LYS A 23 22.54 0.50 1.64
C LYS A 23 22.48 1.30 0.33
N GLY A 24 21.30 1.36 -0.32
CA GLY A 24 21.08 2.10 -1.57
C GLY A 24 21.36 1.30 -2.84
N PHE A 25 21.51 -0.02 -2.75
CA PHE A 25 21.57 -0.88 -3.93
C PHE A 25 20.20 -0.91 -4.62
N HIS A 26 20.22 -0.98 -5.95
CA HIS A 26 18.98 -1.04 -6.70
C HIS A 26 18.26 -2.37 -6.46
N LEU A 27 16.97 -2.27 -6.12
CA LEU A 27 16.15 -3.40 -5.68
C LEU A 27 16.11 -4.56 -6.70
N ALA A 28 16.13 -4.28 -8.00
CA ALA A 28 16.02 -5.31 -9.04
C ALA A 28 17.06 -6.40 -8.89
N TYR A 29 18.34 -6.06 -8.69
CA TYR A 29 19.35 -7.13 -8.54
C TYR A 29 19.40 -7.72 -7.14
N THR A 30 19.05 -6.98 -6.11
CA THR A 30 18.98 -7.54 -4.74
C THR A 30 17.90 -8.62 -4.67
N VAL A 31 16.77 -8.41 -5.32
CA VAL A 31 15.69 -9.40 -5.42
C VAL A 31 16.12 -10.61 -6.25
N ILE A 32 16.75 -10.42 -7.41
CA ILE A 32 17.24 -11.54 -8.22
C ILE A 32 18.21 -12.40 -7.42
N VAL A 33 19.16 -11.79 -6.72
CA VAL A 33 20.11 -12.52 -5.86
C VAL A 33 19.38 -13.27 -4.74
N ALA A 34 18.40 -12.64 -4.10
CA ALA A 34 17.59 -13.26 -3.05
C ALA A 34 16.79 -14.47 -3.56
N VAL A 35 16.17 -14.36 -4.74
CA VAL A 35 15.46 -15.46 -5.42
C VAL A 35 16.42 -16.64 -5.71
N MET A 36 17.61 -16.34 -6.21
CA MET A 36 18.63 -17.36 -6.46
C MET A 36 19.07 -18.08 -5.18
N VAL A 37 19.19 -17.34 -4.07
CA VAL A 37 19.48 -17.94 -2.75
C VAL A 37 18.35 -18.89 -2.33
N VAL A 38 17.07 -18.50 -2.48
CA VAL A 38 15.93 -19.38 -2.18
C VAL A 38 15.99 -20.65 -3.05
N PHE A 39 16.21 -20.53 -4.35
CA PHE A 39 16.26 -21.68 -5.25
C PHE A 39 17.39 -22.65 -4.89
N ILE A 40 18.61 -22.14 -4.69
CA ILE A 40 19.77 -22.97 -4.37
C ILE A 40 19.60 -23.67 -3.02
N THR A 41 19.18 -22.97 -1.99
CA THR A 41 19.05 -23.52 -0.64
C THR A 41 17.87 -24.48 -0.49
N ASN A 42 16.88 -24.40 -1.36
CA ASN A 42 15.74 -25.31 -1.41
C ASN A 42 15.87 -26.41 -2.47
N GLY A 43 16.98 -26.43 -3.23
CA GLY A 43 17.22 -27.47 -4.25
C GLY A 43 16.27 -27.40 -5.45
N MET A 44 15.80 -26.20 -5.78
CA MET A 44 14.81 -26.00 -6.84
C MET A 44 15.49 -25.91 -8.22
N PRO A 45 14.87 -26.46 -9.29
CA PRO A 45 15.38 -26.32 -10.65
C PRO A 45 15.23 -24.86 -11.11
N ILE A 46 16.36 -24.14 -11.25
CA ILE A 46 16.39 -22.68 -11.40
C ILE A 46 15.57 -22.19 -12.59
N LEU A 47 15.81 -22.73 -13.79
CA LEU A 47 15.17 -22.24 -15.01
C LEU A 47 13.67 -22.55 -15.05
N GLU A 48 13.30 -23.76 -14.67
CA GLU A 48 11.90 -24.19 -14.64
C GLU A 48 11.12 -23.38 -13.60
N THR A 49 11.63 -23.32 -12.37
CA THR A 49 10.97 -22.56 -11.30
C THR A 49 10.89 -21.08 -11.62
N PHE A 50 11.95 -20.49 -12.20
CA PHE A 50 11.91 -19.10 -12.61
C PHE A 50 10.85 -18.85 -13.69
N SER A 51 10.71 -19.76 -14.66
CA SER A 51 9.65 -19.68 -15.67
C SER A 51 8.26 -19.73 -15.04
N ASP A 52 8.04 -20.67 -14.10
CA ASP A 52 6.76 -20.86 -13.41
C ASP A 52 6.39 -19.66 -12.55
N ILE A 53 7.31 -19.08 -11.81
CA ILE A 53 7.02 -17.88 -11.01
C ILE A 53 6.79 -16.62 -11.88
N MET A 54 7.35 -16.59 -13.08
CA MET A 54 7.06 -15.49 -14.01
C MET A 54 5.68 -15.64 -14.63
N LEU A 55 5.32 -16.81 -15.11
CA LEU A 55 4.01 -17.10 -15.70
C LEU A 55 3.72 -18.60 -15.63
N LYS A 56 2.78 -19.00 -14.78
CA LYS A 56 2.23 -20.35 -14.73
C LYS A 56 0.79 -20.34 -15.23
N SER A 57 0.47 -21.21 -16.16
CA SER A 57 -0.90 -21.42 -16.63
C SER A 57 -1.23 -22.91 -16.60
N GLY A 58 -2.48 -23.24 -16.32
CA GLY A 58 -2.91 -24.63 -16.24
C GLY A 58 -4.42 -24.71 -16.07
N ILE A 59 -4.86 -25.92 -15.75
CA ILE A 59 -6.25 -26.21 -15.39
C ILE A 59 -6.21 -26.66 -13.92
N ASP A 60 -7.06 -26.10 -13.09
CA ASP A 60 -7.18 -26.47 -11.69
C ASP A 60 -7.91 -27.82 -11.50
N GLU A 61 -7.97 -28.31 -10.26
CA GLU A 61 -8.64 -29.56 -9.92
C GLU A 61 -10.14 -29.57 -10.25
N ASN A 62 -10.74 -28.38 -10.43
CA ASN A 62 -12.15 -28.19 -10.78
C ASN A 62 -12.37 -28.03 -12.29
N GLY A 63 -11.31 -28.14 -13.11
CA GLY A 63 -11.38 -27.99 -14.56
C GLY A 63 -11.36 -26.53 -15.06
N ASN A 64 -11.07 -25.54 -14.21
CA ASN A 64 -10.97 -24.14 -14.60
C ASN A 64 -9.57 -23.79 -15.04
N ALA A 65 -9.45 -23.00 -16.12
CA ALA A 65 -8.18 -22.46 -16.54
C ALA A 65 -7.70 -21.40 -15.54
N PHE A 66 -6.45 -21.49 -15.08
CA PHE A 66 -5.82 -20.49 -14.23
C PHE A 66 -4.55 -19.92 -14.87
N VAL A 67 -4.24 -18.69 -14.53
CA VAL A 67 -2.97 -18.02 -14.82
C VAL A 67 -2.48 -17.35 -13.54
N SER A 68 -1.23 -17.58 -13.18
CA SER A 68 -0.60 -17.01 -11.97
C SER A 68 0.82 -16.54 -12.27
N GLY A 69 1.43 -15.91 -11.29
CA GLY A 69 2.82 -15.42 -11.38
C GLY A 69 2.91 -13.91 -11.59
N VAL A 70 4.15 -13.45 -11.78
CA VAL A 70 4.49 -12.02 -11.89
C VAL A 70 3.78 -11.34 -13.07
N ALA A 71 3.62 -12.05 -14.19
CA ALA A 71 2.93 -11.51 -15.37
C ALA A 71 1.46 -11.14 -15.09
N THR A 72 0.79 -11.88 -14.21
CA THR A 72 -0.58 -11.58 -13.79
C THR A 72 -0.63 -10.27 -12.98
N GLN A 73 0.34 -10.07 -12.10
CA GLN A 73 0.47 -8.80 -11.37
C GLN A 73 0.77 -7.64 -12.33
N ALA A 74 1.66 -7.88 -13.32
CA ALA A 74 1.98 -6.87 -14.33
C ALA A 74 0.74 -6.41 -15.11
N LYS A 75 -0.12 -7.34 -15.53
CA LYS A 75 -1.38 -7.04 -16.24
C LYS A 75 -2.26 -6.05 -15.47
N THR A 76 -2.31 -6.16 -14.15
CA THR A 76 -3.14 -5.31 -13.30
C THR A 76 -2.44 -4.02 -12.90
N LEU A 77 -1.19 -4.11 -12.49
CA LEU A 77 -0.48 -2.99 -11.85
C LEU A 77 0.14 -2.00 -12.84
N LEU A 78 0.63 -2.46 -14.02
CA LEU A 78 1.24 -1.53 -14.98
C LEU A 78 0.28 -0.44 -15.46
N PRO A 79 -0.96 -0.75 -15.89
CA PRO A 79 -1.90 0.28 -16.25
C PRO A 79 -2.29 1.18 -15.08
N LEU A 80 -2.40 0.63 -13.85
CA LEU A 80 -2.68 1.43 -12.64
C LEU A 80 -1.57 2.43 -12.37
N TYR A 81 -0.30 2.02 -12.43
CA TYR A 81 0.84 2.92 -12.28
C TYR A 81 0.85 4.02 -13.33
N LEU A 82 0.58 3.64 -14.59
CA LEU A 82 0.56 4.57 -15.70
C LEU A 82 -0.49 5.65 -15.51
N PHE A 83 -1.75 5.27 -15.37
CA PHE A 83 -2.86 6.24 -15.25
C PHE A 83 -2.81 6.99 -13.92
N GLY A 84 -2.37 6.37 -12.82
CA GLY A 84 -2.19 7.02 -11.54
C GLY A 84 -1.14 8.12 -11.58
N ALA A 85 0.01 7.87 -12.19
CA ALA A 85 1.07 8.87 -12.34
C ALA A 85 0.67 10.00 -13.31
N ILE A 86 -0.02 9.68 -14.41
CA ILE A 86 -0.61 10.68 -15.32
C ILE A 86 -1.59 11.58 -14.58
N PHE A 87 -2.54 10.98 -13.83
CA PHE A 87 -3.52 11.74 -13.05
C PHE A 87 -2.86 12.63 -12.01
N GLY A 88 -1.91 12.10 -11.24
CA GLY A 88 -1.15 12.86 -10.24
C GLY A 88 -0.44 14.06 -10.84
N LYS A 89 0.20 13.87 -12.01
CA LYS A 89 0.91 14.97 -12.70
C LYS A 89 -0.05 16.03 -13.25
N LEU A 90 -1.15 15.64 -13.89
CA LEU A 90 -2.21 16.55 -14.33
C LEU A 90 -2.78 17.35 -13.16
N PHE A 91 -3.01 16.70 -12.02
CA PHE A 91 -3.55 17.30 -10.81
C PHE A 91 -2.59 18.35 -10.21
N ILE A 92 -1.28 18.08 -10.22
CA ILE A 92 -0.24 19.00 -9.75
C ILE A 92 -0.09 20.17 -10.74
N ASP A 93 0.12 19.88 -12.03
CA ASP A 93 0.45 20.90 -13.03
C ASP A 93 -0.68 21.89 -13.30
N SER A 94 -1.93 21.46 -13.13
CA SER A 94 -3.10 22.36 -13.24
C SER A 94 -3.29 23.29 -12.04
N GLY A 95 -2.57 23.08 -10.93
CA GLY A 95 -2.82 23.76 -9.66
C GLY A 95 -4.03 23.23 -8.89
N ALA A 96 -4.66 22.12 -9.31
CA ALA A 96 -5.78 21.50 -8.61
C ALA A 96 -5.40 21.08 -7.17
N ALA A 97 -4.17 20.58 -7.01
CA ALA A 97 -3.60 20.25 -5.70
C ALA A 97 -3.56 21.48 -4.77
N THR A 98 -3.09 22.61 -5.26
CA THR A 98 -3.00 23.88 -4.53
C THR A 98 -4.39 24.41 -4.17
N SER A 99 -5.34 24.38 -5.12
CA SER A 99 -6.71 24.82 -4.89
C SER A 99 -7.41 24.00 -3.79
N LEU A 100 -7.31 22.67 -3.87
CA LEU A 100 -7.94 21.76 -2.89
C LEU A 100 -7.31 21.90 -1.51
N SER A 101 -5.97 21.96 -1.44
CA SER A 101 -5.26 22.09 -0.16
C SER A 101 -5.55 23.42 0.52
N GLY A 102 -5.55 24.52 -0.22
CA GLY A 102 -5.91 25.84 0.30
C GLY A 102 -7.34 25.86 0.86
N TRP A 103 -8.30 25.26 0.17
CA TRP A 103 -9.66 25.14 0.65
C TRP A 103 -9.76 24.31 1.95
N LEU A 104 -9.15 23.13 1.98
CA LEU A 104 -9.14 22.25 3.17
C LEU A 104 -8.57 22.96 4.39
N LEU A 105 -7.45 23.65 4.23
CA LEU A 105 -6.79 24.36 5.31
C LEU A 105 -7.54 25.62 5.75
N ASN A 106 -8.26 26.27 4.83
CA ASN A 106 -9.12 27.39 5.17
C ASN A 106 -10.36 26.95 5.97
N VAL A 107 -10.93 25.78 5.64
CA VAL A 107 -12.09 25.23 6.35
C VAL A 107 -11.70 24.70 7.75
N LEU A 108 -10.60 23.93 7.82
CA LEU A 108 -10.22 23.21 9.04
C LEU A 108 -9.19 23.96 9.91
N GLY A 109 -8.41 24.87 9.31
CA GLY A 109 -7.28 25.51 9.97
C GLY A 109 -7.29 27.05 9.97
N LYS A 110 -8.45 27.71 9.76
CA LYS A 110 -8.56 29.15 9.55
C LYS A 110 -7.89 30.02 10.63
N ASN A 111 -7.91 29.58 11.89
CA ASN A 111 -7.34 30.31 13.03
C ASN A 111 -6.25 29.52 13.77
N ALA A 112 -5.67 28.50 13.10
CA ALA A 112 -4.67 27.65 13.71
C ALA A 112 -3.26 28.23 13.58
N ASP A 113 -2.43 28.08 14.61
CA ASP A 113 -1.01 28.36 14.52
C ASP A 113 -0.29 27.40 13.53
N ALA A 114 0.94 27.69 13.17
CA ALA A 114 1.68 26.91 12.18
C ALA A 114 1.79 25.42 12.55
N ASN A 115 1.96 25.08 13.83
CA ASN A 115 2.06 23.69 14.27
C ASN A 115 0.72 22.96 14.16
N ARG A 116 -0.36 23.64 14.50
CA ARG A 116 -1.72 23.08 14.37
C ARG A 116 -2.10 22.95 12.90
N ARG A 117 -1.71 23.90 12.02
CA ARG A 117 -1.90 23.77 10.56
C ARG A 117 -1.17 22.56 10.00
N ARG A 118 0.08 22.28 10.43
CA ARG A 118 0.81 21.06 10.06
C ARG A 118 0.10 19.80 10.52
N LEU A 119 -0.40 19.78 11.75
CA LEU A 119 -1.16 18.63 12.26
C LEU A 119 -2.44 18.39 11.45
N ILE A 120 -3.19 19.45 11.13
CA ILE A 120 -4.38 19.37 10.28
C ILE A 120 -4.02 18.90 8.88
N GLY A 121 -2.96 19.41 8.28
CA GLY A 121 -2.48 18.97 6.96
C GLY A 121 -2.13 17.49 6.95
N SER A 122 -1.39 17.01 7.97
CA SER A 122 -1.09 15.60 8.15
C SER A 122 -2.35 14.75 8.28
N PHE A 123 -3.31 15.18 9.10
CA PHE A 123 -4.61 14.52 9.26
C PHE A 123 -5.35 14.43 7.91
N CYS A 124 -5.44 15.53 7.17
CA CYS A 124 -6.15 15.58 5.88
C CYS A 124 -5.57 14.58 4.88
N ILE A 125 -4.24 14.51 4.73
CA ILE A 125 -3.60 13.59 3.78
C ILE A 125 -3.91 12.14 4.16
N ILE A 126 -3.71 11.77 5.43
CA ILE A 126 -3.92 10.41 5.92
C ILE A 126 -5.40 10.03 5.79
N PHE A 127 -6.31 10.90 6.22
CA PHE A 127 -7.75 10.65 6.21
C PHE A 127 -8.30 10.50 4.79
N MET A 128 -7.90 11.37 3.86
CA MET A 128 -8.33 11.26 2.46
C MET A 128 -7.85 9.96 1.83
N ASN A 129 -6.59 9.58 2.05
CA ASN A 129 -6.08 8.31 1.54
C ASN A 129 -6.76 7.10 2.20
N ALA A 130 -7.09 7.19 3.48
CA ALA A 130 -7.86 6.15 4.18
C ALA A 130 -9.26 5.99 3.58
N ILE A 131 -9.95 7.07 3.21
CA ILE A 131 -11.24 6.99 2.52
C ILE A 131 -11.12 6.27 1.18
N PHE A 132 -10.12 6.57 0.35
CA PHE A 132 -9.91 5.88 -0.93
C PHE A 132 -9.77 4.37 -0.72
N ASN A 133 -8.96 3.95 0.23
CA ASN A 133 -8.77 2.53 0.51
C ASN A 133 -10.01 1.89 1.14
N TYR A 134 -10.71 2.60 2.02
CA TYR A 134 -11.94 2.12 2.66
C TYR A 134 -13.02 1.77 1.64
N VAL A 135 -13.18 2.60 0.60
CA VAL A 135 -14.16 2.36 -0.48
C VAL A 135 -13.66 1.37 -1.55
N GLY A 136 -12.51 0.74 -1.34
CA GLY A 136 -12.00 -0.33 -2.20
C GLY A 136 -11.10 0.11 -3.35
N VAL A 137 -10.64 1.37 -3.36
CA VAL A 137 -9.61 1.79 -4.32
C VAL A 137 -8.32 1.03 -4.02
N ASP A 138 -7.72 0.46 -5.05
CA ASP A 138 -6.46 -0.27 -4.93
C ASP A 138 -5.39 0.62 -4.26
N PRO A 139 -4.59 0.06 -3.31
CA PRO A 139 -3.56 0.82 -2.59
C PRO A 139 -2.59 1.57 -3.49
N PHE A 140 -2.15 0.97 -4.60
CA PHE A 140 -1.24 1.65 -5.52
C PHE A 140 -1.92 2.81 -6.24
N ALA A 141 -3.16 2.61 -6.73
CA ALA A 141 -3.93 3.68 -7.36
C ALA A 141 -4.16 4.85 -6.41
N SER A 142 -4.50 4.58 -5.14
CA SER A 142 -4.70 5.61 -4.13
C SER A 142 -3.41 6.35 -3.80
N LEU A 143 -2.29 5.65 -3.62
CA LEU A 143 -0.99 6.26 -3.36
C LEU A 143 -0.60 7.25 -4.46
N PHE A 144 -0.69 6.84 -5.74
CA PHE A 144 -0.32 7.72 -6.85
C PHE A 144 -1.24 8.93 -7.00
N THR A 145 -2.55 8.72 -6.85
CA THR A 145 -3.52 9.81 -6.85
C THR A 145 -3.26 10.81 -5.73
N MET A 146 -2.95 10.31 -4.55
CA MET A 146 -2.74 11.13 -3.36
C MET A 146 -1.41 11.87 -3.34
N ILE A 147 -0.39 11.48 -4.12
CA ILE A 147 0.88 12.23 -4.23
C ILE A 147 0.62 13.68 -4.62
N GLY A 148 -0.25 13.93 -5.59
CA GLY A 148 -0.60 15.28 -6.02
C GLY A 148 -1.23 16.11 -4.89
N ILE A 149 -2.20 15.53 -4.20
CA ILE A 149 -2.90 16.17 -3.07
C ILE A 149 -1.92 16.42 -1.91
N ALA A 150 -1.14 15.41 -1.54
CA ALA A 150 -0.15 15.51 -0.48
C ALA A 150 0.90 16.59 -0.78
N THR A 151 1.37 16.70 -2.05
CA THR A 151 2.28 17.76 -2.49
C THR A 151 1.69 19.14 -2.22
N GLY A 152 0.45 19.39 -2.62
CA GLY A 152 -0.22 20.67 -2.40
C GLY A 152 -0.41 21.00 -0.91
N VAL A 153 -0.91 20.03 -0.12
CA VAL A 153 -1.12 20.23 1.32
C VAL A 153 0.22 20.47 2.04
N MET A 154 1.23 19.65 1.79
CA MET A 154 2.54 19.75 2.47
C MET A 154 3.27 21.04 2.11
N ALA A 155 3.19 21.50 0.85
CA ALA A 155 3.72 22.78 0.44
C ALA A 155 3.05 23.95 1.19
N GLU A 156 1.72 23.94 1.30
CA GLU A 156 0.95 24.99 1.95
C GLU A 156 1.23 25.11 3.46
N VAL A 157 1.44 23.96 4.15
CA VAL A 157 1.71 23.97 5.59
C VAL A 157 3.19 23.84 5.95
N ASN A 158 4.07 23.81 4.96
CA ASN A 158 5.50 23.65 5.10
C ASN A 158 5.90 22.40 5.90
N ILE A 159 5.46 21.21 5.44
CA ILE A 159 5.90 19.89 5.95
C ILE A 159 6.95 19.35 4.99
N PRO A 160 8.17 19.00 5.44
CA PRO A 160 9.21 18.47 4.57
C PRO A 160 8.77 17.23 3.78
N ARG A 161 9.11 17.17 2.49
CA ARG A 161 8.71 16.10 1.54
C ARG A 161 9.03 14.68 2.03
N ARG A 162 10.09 14.50 2.82
CA ARG A 162 10.47 13.21 3.39
C ARG A 162 9.42 12.55 4.28
N PHE A 163 8.42 13.32 4.75
CA PHE A 163 7.28 12.79 5.50
C PHE A 163 6.11 12.36 4.61
N MET A 164 6.12 12.67 3.30
CA MET A 164 5.02 12.29 2.42
C MET A 164 4.78 10.77 2.38
N PRO A 165 5.82 9.92 2.27
CA PRO A 165 5.62 8.48 2.24
C PRO A 165 4.87 7.95 3.46
N VAL A 166 5.22 8.37 4.68
CA VAL A 166 4.55 7.89 5.89
C VAL A 166 3.08 8.30 5.96
N HIS A 167 2.73 9.51 5.51
CA HIS A 167 1.33 9.96 5.48
C HIS A 167 0.48 9.09 4.54
N LEU A 168 1.01 8.81 3.35
CA LEU A 168 0.30 8.03 2.34
C LEU A 168 0.15 6.56 2.76
N VAL A 169 1.24 5.93 3.22
CA VAL A 169 1.21 4.53 3.64
C VAL A 169 0.32 4.33 4.87
N LEU A 170 0.38 5.24 5.85
CA LEU A 170 -0.51 5.17 7.02
C LEU A 170 -1.99 5.29 6.62
N GLY A 171 -2.32 6.18 5.68
CA GLY A 171 -3.68 6.29 5.17
C GLY A 171 -4.18 4.99 4.55
N THR A 172 -3.36 4.34 3.72
CA THR A 172 -3.66 3.02 3.16
C THR A 172 -3.90 1.98 4.26
N THR A 173 -3.00 1.89 5.23
CA THR A 173 -3.08 0.97 6.37
C THR A 173 -4.38 1.13 7.15
N ILE A 174 -4.73 2.37 7.50
CA ILE A 174 -5.95 2.69 8.26
C ILE A 174 -7.21 2.35 7.44
N GLY A 175 -7.25 2.76 6.17
CA GLY A 175 -8.39 2.50 5.29
C GLY A 175 -8.66 1.01 5.10
N THR A 176 -7.60 0.20 4.95
CA THR A 176 -7.70 -1.26 4.82
C THR A 176 -8.19 -1.92 6.11
N ALA A 177 -7.68 -1.50 7.27
CA ALA A 177 -7.98 -2.13 8.55
C ALA A 177 -9.35 -1.75 9.15
N LEU A 178 -9.97 -0.66 8.67
CA LEU A 178 -11.27 -0.20 9.18
C LEU A 178 -12.35 -1.26 8.98
N PRO A 179 -13.16 -1.57 10.02
CA PRO A 179 -14.35 -2.41 9.86
C PRO A 179 -15.30 -1.84 8.79
N GLY A 180 -15.82 -2.73 7.94
CA GLY A 180 -16.66 -2.33 6.80
C GLY A 180 -15.87 -1.95 5.53
N SER A 181 -14.54 -1.99 5.56
CA SER A 181 -13.70 -1.67 4.40
C SER A 181 -13.99 -2.60 3.21
N LEU A 182 -14.01 -2.02 2.01
CA LEU A 182 -14.08 -2.74 0.74
C LEU A 182 -12.69 -3.00 0.13
N ALA A 183 -11.62 -2.75 0.88
CA ALA A 183 -10.26 -3.04 0.45
C ALA A 183 -10.07 -4.52 0.12
N VAL A 184 -9.26 -4.80 -0.90
CA VAL A 184 -9.02 -6.17 -1.41
C VAL A 184 -8.69 -7.18 -0.30
N PRO A 185 -7.83 -6.89 0.69
CA PRO A 185 -7.57 -7.85 1.77
C PRO A 185 -8.82 -8.24 2.56
N ASN A 186 -9.74 -7.30 2.82
CA ASN A 186 -10.98 -7.60 3.54
C ASN A 186 -11.94 -8.44 2.68
N ILE A 187 -12.03 -8.16 1.38
CA ILE A 187 -12.82 -8.95 0.44
C ILE A 187 -12.27 -10.38 0.32
N LEU A 188 -10.94 -10.54 0.29
CA LEU A 188 -10.33 -11.88 0.32
C LEU A 188 -10.69 -12.65 1.59
N CYS A 189 -10.67 -12.01 2.77
CA CYS A 189 -11.11 -12.64 4.00
C CYS A 189 -12.57 -13.12 3.90
N ILE A 190 -13.49 -12.30 3.38
CA ILE A 190 -14.88 -12.68 3.19
C ILE A 190 -15.01 -13.89 2.26
N ASN A 191 -14.32 -13.88 1.12
CA ASN A 191 -14.42 -14.91 0.11
C ASN A 191 -13.84 -16.25 0.61
N PHE A 192 -12.68 -16.25 1.25
CA PHE A 192 -12.03 -17.46 1.76
C PHE A 192 -12.74 -18.05 3.00
N LEU A 193 -13.40 -17.21 3.79
CA LEU A 193 -14.17 -17.62 4.96
C LEU A 193 -15.69 -17.61 4.71
N ALA A 194 -16.12 -17.71 3.45
CA ALA A 194 -17.53 -17.66 3.04
C ALA A 194 -18.39 -18.76 3.70
N GLU A 195 -17.85 -19.97 3.90
CA GLU A 195 -18.52 -21.06 4.59
C GLU A 195 -18.90 -20.71 6.03
N TYR A 196 -18.16 -19.79 6.65
CA TYR A 196 -18.37 -19.33 8.02
C TYR A 196 -19.21 -18.06 8.10
N ASN A 197 -19.73 -17.55 6.96
CA ASN A 197 -20.55 -16.34 6.85
C ASN A 197 -19.93 -15.09 7.50
N THR A 198 -18.61 -14.94 7.46
CA THR A 198 -17.95 -13.72 7.95
C THR A 198 -18.26 -12.52 7.04
N THR A 199 -18.25 -11.32 7.61
CA THR A 199 -18.54 -10.08 6.89
C THR A 199 -17.40 -9.08 7.03
N SER A 200 -17.45 -7.99 6.27
CA SER A 200 -16.48 -6.89 6.41
C SER A 200 -16.45 -6.29 7.83
N TYR A 201 -17.47 -6.54 8.63
CA TYR A 201 -17.59 -6.11 10.02
C TYR A 201 -17.20 -7.17 11.05
N ALA A 202 -16.65 -8.30 10.62
CA ALA A 202 -16.17 -9.36 11.52
C ALA A 202 -15.27 -8.77 12.64
N ALA A 203 -15.56 -9.09 13.90
CA ALA A 203 -14.92 -8.54 15.10
C ALA A 203 -14.70 -7.01 15.01
N ALA A 204 -15.79 -6.26 14.73
CA ALA A 204 -15.72 -4.83 14.45
C ALA A 204 -15.13 -4.00 15.59
N ILE A 205 -15.51 -4.28 16.86
CA ILE A 205 -15.02 -3.52 18.02
C ILE A 205 -13.50 -3.62 18.15
N PRO A 206 -12.87 -4.81 18.19
CA PRO A 206 -11.41 -4.93 18.15
C PRO A 206 -10.78 -4.26 16.94
N GLY A 207 -11.42 -4.32 15.75
CA GLY A 207 -10.98 -3.63 14.55
C GLY A 207 -10.96 -2.09 14.71
N PHE A 208 -11.98 -1.50 15.29
CA PHE A 208 -11.99 -0.06 15.61
C PHE A 208 -10.93 0.30 16.64
N ILE A 209 -10.74 -0.52 17.69
CA ILE A 209 -9.68 -0.31 18.68
C ILE A 209 -8.31 -0.33 18.01
N PHE A 210 -8.05 -1.27 17.09
CA PHE A 210 -6.83 -1.30 16.29
C PHE A 210 -6.60 0.03 15.55
N VAL A 211 -7.61 0.49 14.81
CA VAL A 211 -7.50 1.72 14.02
C VAL A 211 -7.26 2.93 14.91
N VAL A 212 -8.01 3.08 16.01
CA VAL A 212 -7.84 4.20 16.96
C VAL A 212 -6.44 4.18 17.58
N PHE A 213 -5.95 3.00 17.98
CA PHE A 213 -4.60 2.86 18.54
C PHE A 213 -3.52 3.22 17.52
N VAL A 214 -3.53 2.57 16.33
CA VAL A 214 -2.50 2.78 15.31
C VAL A 214 -2.53 4.22 14.79
N PHE A 215 -3.71 4.76 14.50
CA PHE A 215 -3.86 6.14 14.04
C PHE A 215 -3.41 7.15 15.09
N GLY A 216 -3.87 7.00 16.33
CA GLY A 216 -3.53 7.92 17.44
C GLY A 216 -2.04 7.93 17.75
N ALA A 217 -1.42 6.73 17.89
CA ALA A 217 0.01 6.59 18.13
C ALA A 217 0.84 7.15 16.96
N SER A 218 0.43 6.86 15.72
CA SER A 218 1.11 7.35 14.53
C SER A 218 1.00 8.86 14.38
N MET A 219 -0.18 9.45 14.59
CA MET A 219 -0.37 10.91 14.54
C MET A 219 0.45 11.61 15.61
N TRP A 220 0.51 11.07 16.82
CA TRP A 220 1.39 11.58 17.87
C TRP A 220 2.86 11.56 17.44
N TYR A 221 3.33 10.43 16.92
CA TYR A 221 4.71 10.27 16.47
C TYR A 221 5.06 11.19 15.28
N ILE A 222 4.22 11.20 14.23
CA ILE A 222 4.42 12.05 13.05
C ILE A 222 4.44 13.54 13.47
N ASN A 223 3.49 13.98 14.28
CA ASN A 223 3.43 15.36 14.76
C ASN A 223 4.71 15.75 15.52
N LYS A 224 5.24 14.85 16.37
CA LYS A 224 6.52 15.08 17.08
C LYS A 224 7.68 15.23 16.08
N MET A 225 7.74 14.38 15.05
CA MET A 225 8.83 14.42 14.05
C MET A 225 8.72 15.66 13.15
N VAL A 226 7.51 16.02 12.71
CA VAL A 226 7.26 17.23 11.90
C VAL A 226 7.60 18.50 12.69
N ARG A 227 7.24 18.58 13.98
CA ARG A 227 7.63 19.72 14.84
C ARG A 227 9.16 19.82 14.95
N LYS A 228 9.85 18.71 15.19
CA LYS A 228 11.32 18.68 15.25
C LYS A 228 11.96 19.14 13.94
N ALA A 229 11.40 18.73 12.79
CA ALA A 229 11.86 19.21 11.49
C ALA A 229 11.67 20.73 11.33
N ALA A 230 10.53 21.27 11.79
CA ALA A 230 10.27 22.68 11.76
C ALA A 230 11.21 23.48 12.69
N GLU A 231 11.54 22.96 13.88
CA GLU A 231 12.53 23.54 14.78
C GLU A 231 13.94 23.56 14.14
N ASN A 232 14.27 22.53 13.35
CA ASN A 232 15.51 22.46 12.57
C ASN A 232 15.47 23.32 11.29
N LYS A 233 14.38 24.05 11.02
CA LYS A 233 14.18 24.88 9.83
C LYS A 233 14.25 24.06 8.53
N GLU A 234 13.75 22.84 8.55
CA GLU A 234 13.59 22.02 7.35
C GLU A 234 12.33 22.49 6.60
N ASP A 235 12.50 23.01 5.40
CA ASP A 235 11.43 23.48 4.55
C ASP A 235 10.95 22.40 3.57
N PHE A 236 9.74 22.59 3.06
CA PHE A 236 9.20 21.75 1.99
C PHE A 236 9.92 22.05 0.67
N GLU A 237 10.32 21.00 -0.03
CA GLU A 237 10.90 21.06 -1.38
C GLU A 237 10.10 20.17 -2.33
N TYR A 238 9.72 20.67 -3.50
CA TYR A 238 8.96 19.92 -4.49
C TYR A 238 9.75 18.72 -5.07
N GLY A 239 11.07 18.88 -5.28
CA GLY A 239 11.89 17.89 -5.96
C GLY A 239 11.33 17.58 -7.36
N PRO A 240 11.15 16.28 -7.73
CA PRO A 240 10.61 15.91 -9.04
C PRO A 240 9.11 16.24 -9.20
N LEU A 241 8.42 16.56 -8.12
CA LEU A 241 6.98 16.87 -8.11
C LEU A 241 6.69 18.36 -8.34
N GLN A 242 7.67 19.13 -8.80
CA GLN A 242 7.51 20.56 -9.05
C GLN A 242 6.33 20.83 -10.00
N PRO A 243 5.35 21.65 -9.57
CA PRO A 243 4.22 22.00 -10.42
C PRO A 243 4.63 22.92 -11.55
N ALA A 244 3.97 22.81 -12.69
CA ALA A 244 4.15 23.74 -13.81
C ALA A 244 3.65 25.16 -13.43
N ASN A 245 2.61 25.26 -12.59
CA ASN A 245 2.06 26.51 -12.08
C ASN A 245 2.56 26.82 -10.67
N LEU A 246 3.75 27.41 -10.56
CA LEU A 246 4.35 27.82 -9.28
C LEU A 246 3.73 29.08 -8.68
N THR A 247 3.17 29.97 -9.52
CA THR A 247 2.64 31.26 -9.09
C THR A 247 1.27 31.14 -8.42
N GLY A 248 0.59 30.02 -8.59
CA GLY A 248 -0.77 29.84 -8.08
C GLY A 248 -1.81 30.74 -8.77
N GLU A 249 -1.46 31.38 -9.88
CA GLU A 249 -2.38 32.17 -10.68
C GLU A 249 -3.35 31.28 -11.44
N ASN A 250 -4.61 31.71 -11.55
CA ASN A 250 -5.64 31.00 -12.32
C ASN A 250 -5.84 29.53 -11.88
N LEU A 251 -6.06 29.32 -10.58
CA LEU A 251 -6.33 27.98 -10.02
C LEU A 251 -7.74 27.50 -10.41
N PRO A 252 -7.93 26.17 -10.63
CA PRO A 252 -9.25 25.62 -10.87
C PRO A 252 -10.14 25.76 -9.64
N PRO A 253 -11.45 26.01 -9.79
CA PRO A 253 -12.41 25.97 -8.68
C PRO A 253 -12.37 24.60 -7.97
N VAL A 254 -12.47 24.61 -6.66
CA VAL A 254 -12.38 23.38 -5.83
C VAL A 254 -13.35 22.30 -6.28
N ILE A 255 -14.56 22.67 -6.69
CA ILE A 255 -15.54 21.70 -7.17
C ILE A 255 -15.03 20.88 -8.36
N LEU A 256 -14.30 21.52 -9.30
CA LEU A 256 -13.71 20.86 -10.46
C LEU A 256 -12.55 19.93 -10.05
N THR A 257 -11.88 20.18 -8.93
CA THR A 257 -10.81 19.32 -8.44
C THR A 257 -11.38 18.07 -7.75
N ILE A 258 -12.56 18.20 -7.11
CA ILE A 258 -13.22 17.08 -6.39
C ILE A 258 -13.88 16.10 -7.36
N ILE A 259 -14.43 16.55 -8.49
CA ILE A 259 -15.17 15.68 -9.42
C ILE A 259 -14.37 14.43 -9.83
N PRO A 260 -13.13 14.52 -10.36
CA PRO A 260 -12.36 13.32 -10.72
C PRO A 260 -12.00 12.47 -9.50
N LEU A 261 -11.75 13.08 -8.33
CA LEU A 261 -11.45 12.37 -7.09
C LEU A 261 -12.64 11.56 -6.56
N VAL A 262 -13.87 11.90 -6.92
CA VAL A 262 -15.08 11.12 -6.62
C VAL A 262 -15.32 10.06 -7.70
N ILE A 263 -15.10 10.40 -8.98
CA ILE A 263 -15.29 9.47 -10.10
C ILE A 263 -14.40 8.24 -9.96
N ILE A 264 -13.12 8.41 -9.56
CA ILE A 264 -12.18 7.30 -9.41
C ILE A 264 -12.69 6.25 -8.41
N PRO A 265 -12.93 6.55 -7.13
CA PRO A 265 -13.38 5.54 -6.16
C PRO A 265 -14.78 4.98 -6.47
N VAL A 266 -15.70 5.79 -6.98
CA VAL A 266 -17.02 5.31 -7.41
C VAL A 266 -16.88 4.36 -8.59
N GLY A 267 -16.11 4.71 -9.61
CA GLY A 267 -15.84 3.83 -10.76
C GLY A 267 -15.23 2.51 -10.34
N PHE A 268 -14.30 2.55 -9.41
CA PHE A 268 -13.62 1.39 -8.84
C PHE A 268 -14.58 0.44 -8.11
N SER A 269 -15.47 1.00 -7.29
CA SER A 269 -16.38 0.21 -6.45
C SER A 269 -17.63 -0.28 -7.19
N THR A 270 -17.94 0.22 -8.39
CA THR A 270 -19.20 -0.07 -9.08
C THR A 270 -19.02 -0.63 -10.48
N ILE A 271 -18.46 0.16 -11.40
CA ILE A 271 -18.47 -0.15 -12.85
C ILE A 271 -17.21 -0.94 -13.25
N PHE A 272 -16.08 -0.67 -12.64
CA PHE A 272 -14.76 -1.17 -13.03
C PHE A 272 -14.10 -2.03 -11.94
N SER A 273 -14.88 -2.74 -11.12
CA SER A 273 -14.36 -3.64 -10.08
C SER A 273 -13.36 -4.66 -10.63
N ASP A 274 -13.61 -5.21 -11.81
CA ASP A 274 -12.76 -6.20 -12.47
C ASP A 274 -11.62 -5.59 -13.31
N ALA A 275 -11.67 -4.28 -13.53
CA ALA A 275 -10.70 -3.54 -14.32
C ALA A 275 -10.33 -2.19 -13.65
N PRO A 276 -9.66 -2.23 -12.49
CA PRO A 276 -9.38 -1.03 -11.67
C PRO A 276 -8.67 0.10 -12.44
N TRP A 277 -7.80 -0.27 -13.37
CA TRP A 277 -7.10 0.69 -14.24
C TRP A 277 -8.05 1.52 -15.11
N ALA A 278 -9.24 0.98 -15.46
CA ALA A 278 -10.22 1.71 -16.26
C ALA A 278 -10.85 2.86 -15.47
N ALA A 279 -11.09 2.69 -14.17
CA ALA A 279 -11.53 3.78 -13.29
C ALA A 279 -10.51 4.92 -13.25
N MET A 280 -9.20 4.59 -13.18
CA MET A 280 -8.12 5.58 -13.24
C MET A 280 -8.06 6.28 -14.61
N ALA A 281 -8.21 5.54 -15.72
CA ALA A 281 -8.25 6.12 -17.06
C ALA A 281 -9.43 7.11 -17.21
N VAL A 282 -10.61 6.75 -16.72
CA VAL A 282 -11.78 7.66 -16.69
C VAL A 282 -11.50 8.86 -15.80
N GLY A 283 -10.84 8.66 -14.65
CA GLY A 283 -10.37 9.74 -13.79
C GLY A 283 -9.42 10.72 -14.50
N CYS A 284 -8.49 10.22 -15.32
CA CYS A 284 -7.61 11.06 -16.15
C CYS A 284 -8.42 11.88 -17.16
N ILE A 285 -9.38 11.26 -17.86
CA ILE A 285 -10.26 11.97 -18.82
C ILE A 285 -11.06 13.05 -18.09
N ALA A 286 -11.68 12.73 -16.97
CA ALA A 286 -12.38 13.69 -16.14
C ALA A 286 -11.47 14.83 -15.66
N GLY A 287 -10.24 14.53 -15.28
CA GLY A 287 -9.22 15.51 -14.91
C GLY A 287 -8.87 16.45 -16.06
N ILE A 288 -8.66 15.94 -17.28
CA ILE A 288 -8.41 16.74 -18.46
C ILE A 288 -9.58 17.72 -18.72
N ILE A 289 -10.81 17.24 -18.62
CA ILE A 289 -12.01 18.06 -18.84
C ILE A 289 -12.17 19.12 -17.74
N CYS A 290 -12.01 18.75 -16.48
CA CYS A 290 -12.25 19.63 -15.33
C CYS A 290 -11.17 20.69 -15.17
N PHE A 291 -9.90 20.30 -15.26
CA PHE A 291 -8.80 21.21 -14.93
C PHE A 291 -7.64 21.26 -15.94
N GLY A 292 -7.68 20.53 -17.04
CA GLY A 292 -6.63 20.59 -18.09
C GLY A 292 -6.44 22.00 -18.68
N ARG A 293 -7.49 22.84 -18.71
CA ARG A 293 -7.41 24.23 -19.16
C ARG A 293 -6.57 25.14 -18.26
N TYR A 294 -6.35 24.74 -17.00
CA TYR A 294 -5.61 25.51 -16.01
C TYR A 294 -4.11 25.20 -16.02
N ILE A 295 -3.66 24.16 -16.74
CA ILE A 295 -2.24 23.89 -16.94
C ILE A 295 -1.62 25.09 -17.70
N PRO A 296 -0.54 25.70 -17.20
CA PRO A 296 0.08 26.87 -17.82
C PRO A 296 0.51 26.58 -19.25
N LYS A 297 0.03 27.39 -20.18
CA LYS A 297 0.36 27.26 -21.59
C LYS A 297 1.72 27.88 -21.88
N LYS A 298 2.59 27.15 -22.54
CA LYS A 298 3.86 27.68 -23.07
C LYS A 298 3.61 28.47 -24.33
N ASP A 299 4.34 29.56 -24.53
CA ASP A 299 4.24 30.38 -25.76
C ASP A 299 4.53 29.55 -27.02
N GLY A 300 3.67 29.71 -28.02
CA GLY A 300 3.78 28.97 -29.28
C GLY A 300 3.29 27.50 -29.24
N VAL A 301 2.89 26.98 -28.07
CA VAL A 301 2.42 25.59 -27.91
C VAL A 301 0.89 25.53 -27.89
N SER A 302 0.28 24.56 -28.60
CA SER A 302 -1.17 24.35 -28.53
C SER A 302 -1.61 23.85 -27.16
N ARG A 303 -2.88 24.09 -26.78
CA ARG A 303 -3.44 23.58 -25.50
C ARG A 303 -3.36 22.06 -25.39
N ILE A 304 -3.64 21.37 -26.49
CA ILE A 304 -3.57 19.90 -26.53
C ILE A 304 -2.14 19.42 -26.25
N MET A 305 -1.15 20.07 -26.86
CA MET A 305 0.26 19.73 -26.66
C MET A 305 0.73 20.04 -25.24
N THR A 306 0.23 21.12 -24.62
CA THR A 306 0.50 21.44 -23.20
C THR A 306 -0.01 20.32 -22.27
N ILE A 307 -1.23 19.81 -22.50
CA ILE A 307 -1.80 18.69 -21.73
C ILE A 307 -1.00 17.41 -22.00
N ALA A 308 -0.66 17.14 -23.28
CA ALA A 308 0.14 15.98 -23.65
C ALA A 308 1.54 16.00 -22.98
N ASP A 309 2.18 17.15 -22.87
CA ASP A 309 3.47 17.30 -22.18
C ASP A 309 3.35 16.94 -20.69
N SER A 310 2.27 17.39 -20.02
CA SER A 310 2.01 17.00 -18.62
C SER A 310 1.79 15.49 -18.49
N MET A 311 1.03 14.89 -19.41
CA MET A 311 0.81 13.43 -19.43
C MET A 311 2.13 12.69 -19.69
N ASN A 312 2.96 13.12 -20.62
CA ASN A 312 4.26 12.52 -20.93
C ASN A 312 5.19 12.54 -19.71
N ASN A 313 5.18 13.63 -18.96
CA ASN A 313 5.92 13.69 -17.69
C ASN A 313 5.38 12.68 -16.67
N GLY A 314 4.06 12.48 -16.61
CA GLY A 314 3.43 11.42 -15.80
C GLY A 314 3.88 10.03 -16.24
N VAL A 315 3.90 9.74 -17.57
CA VAL A 315 4.39 8.46 -18.11
C VAL A 315 5.85 8.19 -17.73
N THR A 316 6.70 9.21 -17.78
CA THR A 316 8.12 9.09 -17.40
C THR A 316 8.24 8.70 -15.92
N ILE A 317 7.43 9.27 -15.05
CA ILE A 317 7.37 8.92 -13.63
C ILE A 317 6.88 7.47 -13.43
N ALA A 318 5.87 7.03 -14.20
CA ALA A 318 5.32 5.67 -14.13
C ALA A 318 6.29 4.57 -14.57
N GLY A 319 7.30 4.89 -15.38
CA GLY A 319 8.29 3.91 -15.84
C GLY A 319 9.14 3.29 -14.71
N ILE A 320 9.37 4.03 -13.64
CA ILE A 320 10.14 3.57 -12.48
C ILE A 320 9.44 2.43 -11.72
N PRO A 321 8.16 2.52 -11.38
CA PRO A 321 7.42 1.44 -10.71
C PRO A 321 7.33 0.14 -11.50
N ALA A 322 7.43 0.15 -12.81
CA ALA A 322 7.38 -1.07 -13.64
C ALA A 322 8.47 -2.09 -13.27
N ILE A 323 9.65 -1.62 -12.86
CA ILE A 323 10.78 -2.46 -12.44
C ILE A 323 10.45 -3.19 -11.12
N ILE A 324 9.53 -2.65 -10.33
CA ILE A 324 9.16 -3.15 -9.01
C ILE A 324 8.37 -4.46 -9.09
N LEU A 325 7.78 -4.77 -10.25
CA LEU A 325 7.15 -6.07 -10.47
C LEU A 325 8.08 -7.24 -10.23
N LEU A 326 9.40 -7.04 -10.36
CA LEU A 326 10.39 -8.05 -10.00
C LEU A 326 10.35 -8.44 -8.52
N ASN A 327 9.84 -7.60 -7.62
CA ASN A 327 9.72 -7.96 -6.20
C ASN A 327 8.76 -9.11 -5.96
N TYR A 328 7.73 -9.23 -6.79
CA TYR A 328 6.80 -10.36 -6.69
C TYR A 328 7.48 -11.71 -6.95
N THR A 329 8.63 -11.72 -7.68
CA THR A 329 9.39 -12.96 -7.92
C THR A 329 9.88 -13.58 -6.61
N LEU A 330 10.28 -12.76 -5.61
CA LEU A 330 10.71 -13.30 -4.32
C LEU A 330 9.56 -13.96 -3.56
N GLY A 331 8.38 -13.33 -3.54
CA GLY A 331 7.19 -13.91 -2.92
C GLY A 331 6.82 -15.26 -3.52
N TYR A 332 6.70 -15.33 -4.85
CA TYR A 332 6.41 -16.58 -5.55
C TYR A 332 7.52 -17.62 -5.39
N ALA A 333 8.80 -17.21 -5.33
CA ALA A 333 9.91 -18.12 -5.08
C ALA A 333 9.85 -18.76 -3.69
N ILE A 334 9.48 -17.99 -2.67
CA ILE A 334 9.33 -18.49 -1.30
C ILE A 334 8.11 -19.42 -1.21
N GLU A 335 7.00 -19.06 -1.83
CA GLU A 335 5.78 -19.87 -1.89
C GLU A 335 6.04 -21.24 -2.56
N ALA A 336 6.81 -21.26 -3.64
CA ALA A 336 7.21 -22.48 -4.34
C ALA A 336 8.27 -23.31 -3.60
N ALA A 337 8.90 -22.77 -2.56
CA ALA A 337 10.00 -23.46 -1.85
C ALA A 337 9.50 -24.63 -1.00
N PRO A 338 10.13 -25.83 -1.08
CA PRO A 338 9.79 -26.98 -0.21
C PRO A 338 9.77 -26.66 1.29
N ALA A 339 10.64 -25.74 1.75
CA ALA A 339 10.69 -25.32 3.15
C ALA A 339 9.47 -24.51 3.58
N PHE A 340 8.64 -24.01 2.64
CA PHE A 340 7.47 -23.22 2.96
C PHE A 340 6.44 -23.98 3.81
N GLY A 341 6.18 -25.26 3.49
CA GLY A 341 5.32 -26.14 4.29
C GLY A 341 5.76 -26.25 5.75
N THR A 342 7.08 -26.29 6.00
CA THR A 342 7.63 -26.32 7.37
C THR A 342 7.34 -25.02 8.14
N ILE A 343 7.25 -23.89 7.47
CA ILE A 343 6.84 -22.62 8.10
C ILE A 343 5.38 -22.75 8.59
N VAL A 344 4.49 -23.29 7.75
CA VAL A 344 3.08 -23.48 8.11
C VAL A 344 2.97 -24.44 9.30
N GLU A 345 3.64 -25.60 9.26
CA GLU A 345 3.67 -26.58 10.36
C GLU A 345 4.18 -25.97 11.67
N LEU A 346 5.18 -25.12 11.63
CA LEU A 346 5.71 -24.44 12.81
C LEU A 346 4.62 -23.65 13.53
N PHE A 347 3.82 -22.88 12.78
CA PHE A 347 2.79 -22.03 13.37
C PHE A 347 1.56 -22.80 13.84
N THR A 348 1.20 -23.88 13.16
CA THR A 348 0.06 -24.74 13.61
C THR A 348 0.37 -25.51 14.89
N ASN A 349 1.65 -25.75 15.18
CA ASN A 349 2.12 -26.48 16.36
C ASN A 349 2.68 -25.57 17.47
N LEU A 350 2.57 -24.24 17.36
CA LEU A 350 3.05 -23.33 18.41
C LEU A 350 2.25 -23.52 19.71
N PRO A 351 2.91 -23.57 20.86
CA PRO A 351 2.22 -23.63 22.16
C PRO A 351 1.55 -22.29 22.45
N GLY A 352 0.32 -22.32 22.97
CA GLY A 352 -0.44 -21.13 23.36
C GLY A 352 -1.78 -20.98 22.64
N PRO A 353 -2.42 -19.81 22.74
CA PRO A 353 -3.69 -19.55 22.06
C PRO A 353 -3.54 -19.63 20.54
N ALA A 354 -4.34 -20.48 19.88
CA ALA A 354 -4.28 -20.68 18.44
C ALA A 354 -4.48 -19.37 17.65
N LEU A 355 -5.29 -18.44 18.14
CA LEU A 355 -5.49 -17.13 17.51
C LEU A 355 -4.21 -16.30 17.46
N LEU A 356 -3.34 -16.40 18.46
CA LEU A 356 -2.05 -15.70 18.47
C LEU A 356 -1.07 -16.32 17.45
N SER A 357 -1.06 -17.67 17.37
CA SER A 357 -0.29 -18.39 16.34
C SER A 357 -0.74 -17.99 14.92
N LEU A 358 -2.05 -17.89 14.71
CA LEU A 358 -2.63 -17.41 13.45
C LEU A 358 -2.19 -15.97 13.12
N ALA A 359 -2.16 -15.09 14.13
CA ALA A 359 -1.69 -13.72 13.98
C ALA A 359 -0.24 -13.66 13.49
N PHE A 360 0.66 -14.39 14.15
CA PHE A 360 2.08 -14.45 13.78
C PHE A 360 2.30 -15.10 12.42
N MET A 361 1.57 -16.19 12.12
CA MET A 361 1.59 -16.83 10.81
C MET A 361 1.17 -15.82 9.72
N GLY A 362 0.06 -15.12 9.93
CA GLY A 362 -0.41 -14.08 9.01
C GLY A 362 0.64 -13.00 8.78
N ILE A 363 1.24 -12.45 9.84
CA ILE A 363 2.31 -11.45 9.72
C ILE A 363 3.48 -11.99 8.89
N LEU A 364 3.97 -13.20 9.20
CA LEU A 364 5.14 -13.75 8.53
C LEU A 364 4.87 -14.08 7.06
N LEU A 365 3.76 -14.76 6.74
CA LEU A 365 3.43 -15.14 5.37
C LEU A 365 3.21 -13.93 4.47
N LEU A 366 2.56 -12.90 4.99
CA LEU A 366 2.36 -11.64 4.27
C LEU A 366 3.67 -10.87 4.07
N GLY A 367 4.53 -10.84 5.07
CA GLY A 367 5.86 -10.27 4.95
C GLY A 367 6.74 -11.04 3.95
N ALA A 368 6.63 -12.37 3.96
CA ALA A 368 7.39 -13.24 3.06
C ALA A 368 6.99 -13.06 1.60
N ALA A 369 5.69 -13.02 1.33
CA ALA A 369 5.18 -12.90 -0.03
C ALA A 369 5.25 -11.47 -0.58
N ALA A 370 5.36 -10.45 0.28
CA ALA A 370 5.27 -9.02 -0.05
C ALA A 370 4.08 -8.69 -0.99
N SER A 371 3.01 -9.50 -0.92
CA SER A 371 1.87 -9.47 -1.84
C SER A 371 0.62 -10.12 -1.23
N ALA A 372 -0.54 -9.93 -1.87
CA ALA A 372 -1.80 -10.57 -1.48
C ALA A 372 -1.76 -12.11 -1.44
N SER A 373 -0.79 -12.76 -2.11
CA SER A 373 -0.62 -14.22 -2.08
C SER A 373 -0.38 -14.75 -0.67
N GLY A 374 0.42 -14.05 0.14
CA GLY A 374 0.64 -14.43 1.54
C GLY A 374 -0.65 -14.44 2.38
N LEU A 375 -1.56 -13.49 2.13
CA LEU A 375 -2.87 -13.47 2.78
C LEU A 375 -3.74 -14.65 2.33
N ILE A 376 -3.76 -14.96 1.03
CA ILE A 376 -4.51 -16.09 0.47
C ILE A 376 -4.09 -17.40 1.15
N ILE A 377 -2.79 -17.64 1.28
CA ILE A 377 -2.26 -18.83 1.95
C ILE A 377 -2.66 -18.86 3.42
N ALA A 378 -2.48 -17.75 4.15
CA ALA A 378 -2.86 -17.66 5.55
C ALA A 378 -4.37 -17.92 5.76
N LEU A 379 -5.21 -17.43 4.87
CA LEU A 379 -6.65 -17.67 4.86
C LEU A 379 -6.99 -19.12 4.56
N GLY A 380 -6.31 -19.76 3.60
CA GLY A 380 -6.45 -21.19 3.31
C GLY A 380 -6.15 -22.06 4.52
N VAL A 381 -5.03 -21.79 5.23
CA VAL A 381 -4.67 -22.50 6.47
C VAL A 381 -5.67 -22.18 7.59
N ALA A 382 -6.17 -20.95 7.69
CA ALA A 382 -7.19 -20.60 8.69
C ALA A 382 -8.49 -21.40 8.45
N ALA A 383 -8.98 -21.48 7.22
CA ALA A 383 -10.20 -22.19 6.86
C ALA A 383 -10.10 -23.71 7.05
N THR A 384 -8.91 -24.29 6.81
CA THR A 384 -8.72 -25.76 6.86
C THR A 384 -8.17 -26.30 8.18
N VAL A 385 -7.49 -25.49 8.98
CA VAL A 385 -6.82 -25.94 10.22
C VAL A 385 -7.27 -25.13 11.44
N PHE A 386 -7.07 -23.81 11.44
CA PHE A 386 -7.28 -23.00 12.65
C PHE A 386 -8.73 -22.96 13.10
N ILE A 387 -9.67 -22.82 12.17
CA ILE A 387 -11.10 -22.77 12.49
C ILE A 387 -11.63 -24.18 12.82
N PRO A 388 -11.58 -25.17 11.91
CA PRO A 388 -12.25 -26.44 12.13
C PRO A 388 -11.52 -27.36 13.12
N ILE A 389 -10.19 -27.30 13.23
CA ILE A 389 -9.41 -28.23 14.05
C ILE A 389 -8.99 -27.57 15.38
N LEU A 390 -8.51 -26.34 15.33
CA LEU A 390 -8.00 -25.63 16.53
C LEU A 390 -9.08 -24.78 17.22
N GLY A 391 -10.31 -24.73 16.67
CA GLY A 391 -11.48 -24.09 17.29
C GLY A 391 -11.39 -22.57 17.36
N VAL A 392 -10.65 -21.92 16.46
CA VAL A 392 -10.59 -20.45 16.38
C VAL A 392 -11.93 -19.93 15.85
N ASP A 393 -12.47 -18.89 16.51
CA ASP A 393 -13.67 -18.22 16.02
C ASP A 393 -13.45 -17.62 14.62
N PRO A 394 -14.34 -17.83 13.64
CA PRO A 394 -14.16 -17.35 12.26
C PRO A 394 -14.06 -15.83 12.15
N ASN A 395 -14.84 -15.06 12.92
CA ASN A 395 -14.76 -13.59 12.87
C ASN A 395 -13.47 -13.09 13.51
N ALA A 396 -13.00 -13.78 14.57
CA ALA A 396 -11.70 -13.49 15.17
C ALA A 396 -10.55 -13.79 14.17
N ALA A 397 -10.60 -14.94 13.48
CA ALA A 397 -9.64 -15.30 12.44
C ALA A 397 -9.60 -14.27 11.32
N HIS A 398 -10.78 -13.89 10.79
CA HIS A 398 -10.93 -12.85 9.76
C HIS A 398 -10.24 -11.56 10.19
N ARG A 399 -10.60 -11.04 11.39
CA ARG A 399 -10.08 -9.74 11.85
C ARG A 399 -8.58 -9.78 12.10
N VAL A 400 -8.09 -10.84 12.75
CA VAL A 400 -6.67 -10.98 13.05
C VAL A 400 -5.85 -11.07 11.77
N LEU A 401 -6.27 -11.86 10.77
CA LEU A 401 -5.56 -11.96 9.49
C LEU A 401 -5.60 -10.64 8.72
N LEU A 402 -6.74 -9.95 8.71
CA LEU A 402 -6.86 -8.65 8.04
C LEU A 402 -5.89 -7.61 8.62
N VAL A 403 -5.82 -7.49 9.96
CA VAL A 403 -4.90 -6.52 10.58
C VAL A 403 -3.45 -6.98 10.50
N SER A 404 -3.16 -8.28 10.52
CA SER A 404 -1.83 -8.85 10.32
C SER A 404 -1.26 -8.50 8.94
N ASN A 405 -2.12 -8.42 7.91
CA ASN A 405 -1.75 -8.00 6.57
C ASN A 405 -1.10 -6.61 6.55
N THR A 406 -1.44 -5.74 7.47
CA THR A 406 -0.93 -4.37 7.49
C THR A 406 0.48 -4.23 8.08
N VAL A 407 1.02 -5.24 8.74
CA VAL A 407 2.28 -5.15 9.50
C VAL A 407 3.50 -5.13 8.60
N LEU A 408 3.70 -6.18 7.80
CA LEU A 408 4.88 -6.34 6.96
C LEU A 408 4.65 -5.93 5.49
N ASP A 409 3.46 -5.47 5.14
CA ASP A 409 3.17 -4.89 3.82
C ASP A 409 3.99 -3.62 3.54
N SER A 410 4.43 -2.94 4.60
CA SER A 410 5.23 -1.71 4.54
C SER A 410 6.74 -1.93 4.69
N LEU A 411 7.25 -3.13 4.44
CA LEU A 411 8.70 -3.39 4.47
C LEU A 411 9.45 -2.61 3.36
N PRO A 412 10.75 -2.30 3.55
CA PRO A 412 11.48 -1.43 2.62
C PRO A 412 11.60 -2.00 1.20
N PHE A 413 11.35 -3.28 1.00
CA PHE A 413 11.33 -3.95 -0.29
C PHE A 413 9.91 -4.19 -0.83
N SER A 414 8.87 -3.82 -0.10
CA SER A 414 7.49 -3.83 -0.62
C SER A 414 7.38 -2.96 -1.87
N GLY A 415 6.73 -3.49 -2.91
CA GLY A 415 6.59 -2.80 -4.19
C GLY A 415 6.00 -1.39 -4.05
N ALA A 416 5.01 -1.22 -3.18
CA ALA A 416 4.39 0.07 -2.90
C ALA A 416 5.37 1.07 -2.30
N ILE A 417 6.18 0.65 -1.31
CA ILE A 417 7.16 1.51 -0.64
C ILE A 417 8.25 1.94 -1.61
N VAL A 418 8.79 0.99 -2.39
CA VAL A 418 9.84 1.27 -3.37
C VAL A 418 9.35 2.23 -4.45
N ALA A 419 8.13 2.01 -5.00
CA ALA A 419 7.51 2.89 -5.97
C ALA A 419 7.37 4.30 -5.41
N LEU A 420 6.79 4.40 -4.22
CA LEU A 420 6.49 5.66 -3.57
C LEU A 420 7.78 6.46 -3.28
N MET A 421 8.79 5.82 -2.67
CA MET A 421 10.08 6.45 -2.37
C MET A 421 10.80 6.93 -3.63
N SER A 422 10.72 6.15 -4.72
CA SER A 422 11.34 6.48 -6.01
C SER A 422 10.65 7.65 -6.70
N ILE A 423 9.32 7.68 -6.74
CA ILE A 423 8.53 8.75 -7.38
C ILE A 423 8.69 10.07 -6.63
N ILE A 424 8.67 10.02 -5.30
CA ILE A 424 8.82 11.21 -4.46
C ILE A 424 10.30 11.65 -4.38
N ASP A 425 11.24 10.80 -4.83
CA ASP A 425 12.69 10.99 -4.72
C ASP A 425 13.13 11.26 -3.28
N VAL A 426 12.78 10.34 -2.39
CA VAL A 426 13.16 10.36 -0.98
C VAL A 426 14.08 9.18 -0.67
N LYS A 427 15.22 9.45 -0.07
CA LYS A 427 16.17 8.40 0.34
C LYS A 427 15.57 7.57 1.48
N TYR A 428 15.79 6.25 1.45
CA TYR A 428 15.28 5.34 2.49
C TYR A 428 15.66 5.76 3.92
N LYS A 429 16.90 6.21 4.13
CA LYS A 429 17.36 6.68 5.45
C LYS A 429 16.57 7.87 6.00
N ASP A 430 15.98 8.68 5.13
CA ASP A 430 15.30 9.93 5.50
C ASP A 430 13.77 9.74 5.64
N GLY A 431 13.14 8.87 4.83
CA GLY A 431 11.69 8.66 4.80
C GLY A 431 11.22 7.35 5.43
N TYR A 432 11.97 6.25 5.31
CA TYR A 432 11.54 4.94 5.76
C TYR A 432 11.44 4.76 7.29
N PRO A 433 12.31 5.36 8.14
CA PRO A 433 12.20 5.19 9.58
C PRO A 433 10.82 5.55 10.16
N GLN A 434 10.16 6.56 9.58
CA GLN A 434 8.81 6.97 10.00
C GLN A 434 7.75 5.92 9.61
N ILE A 435 7.89 5.31 8.42
CA ILE A 435 7.05 4.20 7.97
C ILE A 435 7.24 3.01 8.91
N ALA A 436 8.49 2.61 9.19
CA ALA A 436 8.81 1.49 10.06
C ALA A 436 8.16 1.63 11.46
N VAL A 437 8.18 2.83 12.05
CA VAL A 437 7.57 3.06 13.36
C VAL A 437 6.04 3.02 13.27
N THR A 438 5.43 3.67 12.29
CA THR A 438 3.97 3.84 12.23
C THR A 438 3.25 2.62 11.68
N THR A 439 3.76 2.02 10.59
CA THR A 439 3.06 0.95 9.87
C THR A 439 3.70 -0.43 10.00
N VAL A 440 4.84 -0.56 10.73
CA VAL A 440 5.36 -1.86 11.13
C VAL A 440 5.26 -2.03 12.64
N LEU A 441 5.88 -1.16 13.44
CA LEU A 441 5.91 -1.32 14.89
C LEU A 441 4.52 -1.11 15.51
N PHE A 442 3.82 0.01 15.20
CA PHE A 442 2.52 0.27 15.83
C PHE A 442 1.43 -0.67 15.32
N THR A 443 1.47 -1.10 14.06
CA THR A 443 0.55 -2.12 13.56
C THR A 443 0.82 -3.48 14.20
N PHE A 444 2.09 -3.88 14.37
CA PHE A 444 2.45 -5.10 15.09
C PHE A 444 1.89 -5.08 16.52
N LEU A 445 2.09 -4.00 17.27
CA LEU A 445 1.52 -3.84 18.61
C LEU A 445 -0.02 -3.85 18.57
N GLY A 446 -0.62 -3.26 17.53
CA GLY A 446 -2.06 -3.29 17.29
C GLY A 446 -2.59 -4.68 17.05
N VAL A 447 -1.88 -5.54 16.29
CA VAL A 447 -2.27 -6.94 16.08
C VAL A 447 -2.24 -7.72 17.40
N ILE A 448 -1.19 -7.54 18.21
CA ILE A 448 -1.10 -8.16 19.54
C ILE A 448 -2.26 -7.70 20.43
N LEU A 449 -2.59 -6.42 20.39
CA LEU A 449 -3.74 -5.88 21.15
C LEU A 449 -5.06 -6.51 20.69
N VAL A 450 -5.32 -6.63 19.39
CA VAL A 450 -6.54 -7.25 18.84
C VAL A 450 -6.61 -8.73 19.23
N ALA A 451 -5.52 -9.48 19.04
CA ALA A 451 -5.47 -10.89 19.41
C ALA A 451 -5.72 -11.08 20.93
N ALA A 452 -5.09 -10.25 21.77
CA ALA A 452 -5.30 -10.30 23.22
C ALA A 452 -6.76 -9.97 23.61
N LEU A 453 -7.37 -8.96 23.00
CA LEU A 453 -8.78 -8.63 23.25
C LEU A 453 -9.71 -9.77 22.89
N LEU A 454 -9.52 -10.42 21.73
CA LEU A 454 -10.34 -11.54 21.29
C LEU A 454 -10.12 -12.83 22.10
N ILE A 455 -8.91 -13.04 22.63
CA ILE A 455 -8.62 -14.16 23.54
C ILE A 455 -9.26 -13.93 24.92
N LEU A 456 -9.14 -12.72 25.48
CA LEU A 456 -9.66 -12.39 26.80
C LEU A 456 -11.17 -12.17 26.80
N PHE A 457 -11.72 -11.69 25.69
CA PHE A 457 -13.15 -11.36 25.54
C PHE A 457 -13.70 -11.97 24.23
N PRO A 458 -13.91 -13.30 24.16
CA PRO A 458 -14.39 -13.97 22.94
C PRO A 458 -15.71 -13.43 22.39
N GLY A 459 -16.56 -12.87 23.25
CA GLY A 459 -17.82 -12.24 22.84
C GLY A 459 -17.67 -10.94 22.00
N LEU A 460 -16.45 -10.49 21.72
CA LEU A 460 -16.16 -9.37 20.81
C LEU A 460 -15.90 -9.82 19.36
N ALA A 461 -15.91 -11.12 19.09
CA ALA A 461 -15.69 -11.71 17.76
C ALA A 461 -16.89 -11.53 16.82
#